data_182095bc0eb6ee7438a1a9de1a9af51f
#
_entry.id   182095bc0eb6ee7438a1a9de1a9af51f
#
_cell.length_a   1.000
_cell.length_b   1.000
_cell.length_c   1.000
_cell.angle_alpha   90.00
_cell.angle_beta   90.00
_cell.angle_gamma   90.00
#
_symmetry.space_group_name_H-M   'P 1'
#
loop_
_entity.id
_entity.type
_entity.pdbx_description
1 polymer ?
#
loop_
_entity_poly.entity_id
_entity_poly.type
_entity_poly.pdbx_seq_one_letter_code
_entity_poly.pdbx_strand_id
1 'polypeptide(L)'
;MKKHPIAVNLFLLLFLSLVVAIVYGVRGSYDARAHRTACYHANLEKLDSLEPSTSTINTEVQQIQLDQDVIDQLEGTDDDTVIQRRNRMIDGVKLKLTKVNKDRAEGQHRSEQIQAELSSCLSEVK
;
A
#
# COMPACT_ATOMS: atom_id res chain seq x y z
N MET A 1 46.21 -1.07 56.11
CA MET A 1 45.59 -0.49 54.89
C MET A 1 44.17 -0.99 54.72
N LYS A 2 43.22 -0.34 55.35
CA LYS A 2 41.78 -0.62 55.12
C LYS A 2 41.28 0.49 54.18
N LYS A 3 41.42 0.28 52.89
CA LYS A 3 40.98 1.23 51.87
C LYS A 3 39.72 0.72 51.18
N HIS A 4 38.63 1.39 51.55
CA HIS A 4 37.47 1.71 50.76
C HIS A 4 36.49 0.58 50.33
N PRO A 5 35.86 -0.15 51.26
CA PRO A 5 34.71 -0.98 50.89
C PRO A 5 33.54 -0.16 50.37
N ILE A 6 33.42 1.11 50.82
CA ILE A 6 32.33 2.04 50.44
C ILE A 6 32.50 2.48 48.97
N ALA A 7 33.72 2.81 48.53
CA ALA A 7 33.95 3.23 47.15
C ALA A 7 33.75 2.11 46.15
N VAL A 8 34.14 0.88 46.52
CA VAL A 8 33.93 -0.32 45.68
C VAL A 8 32.43 -0.63 45.56
N ASN A 9 31.68 -0.58 46.65
CA ASN A 9 30.25 -0.79 46.65
C ASN A 9 29.51 0.28 45.84
N LEU A 10 29.91 1.55 45.93
CA LEU A 10 29.31 2.64 45.18
C LEU A 10 29.56 2.46 43.66
N PHE A 11 30.77 2.06 43.29
CA PHE A 11 31.14 1.79 41.91
C PHE A 11 30.36 0.60 41.32
N LEU A 12 30.15 -0.45 42.14
CA LEU A 12 29.41 -1.64 41.78
C LEU A 12 27.92 -1.33 41.58
N LEU A 13 27.33 -0.50 42.43
CA LEU A 13 25.95 -0.03 42.29
C LEU A 13 25.76 0.83 41.04
N LEU A 14 26.70 1.76 40.73
CA LEU A 14 26.66 2.57 39.53
C LEU A 14 26.78 1.70 38.27
N PHE A 15 27.69 0.72 38.30
CA PHE A 15 27.86 -0.19 37.17
C PHE A 15 26.61 -1.05 36.95
N LEU A 16 25.99 -1.54 38.03
CA LEU A 16 24.76 -2.34 37.95
C LEU A 16 23.60 -1.51 37.41
N SER A 17 23.46 -0.25 37.83
CA SER A 17 22.42 0.65 37.32
C SER A 17 22.61 0.97 35.83
N LEU A 18 23.85 1.13 35.38
CA LEU A 18 24.19 1.35 33.98
C LEU A 18 23.83 0.14 33.11
N VAL A 19 24.18 -1.07 33.57
CA VAL A 19 23.84 -2.32 32.86
C VAL A 19 22.33 -2.50 32.77
N VAL A 20 21.60 -2.23 33.83
CA VAL A 20 20.13 -2.29 33.83
C VAL A 20 19.54 -1.28 32.84
N ALA A 21 20.04 -0.04 32.82
CA ALA A 21 19.59 0.98 31.89
C ALA A 21 19.85 0.59 30.41
N ILE A 22 21.00 0.00 30.14
CA ILE A 22 21.33 -0.50 28.78
C ILE A 22 20.38 -1.64 28.38
N VAL A 23 20.17 -2.62 29.25
CA VAL A 23 19.28 -3.76 28.98
C VAL A 23 17.84 -3.30 28.71
N TYR A 24 17.31 -2.37 29.51
CA TYR A 24 15.98 -1.81 29.29
C TYR A 24 15.89 -1.00 28.00
N GLY A 25 16.91 -0.18 27.70
CA GLY A 25 16.96 0.60 26.47
C GLY A 25 17.02 -0.28 25.21
N VAL A 26 17.85 -1.33 25.24
CA VAL A 26 17.97 -2.29 24.13
C VAL A 26 16.65 -3.05 23.94
N ARG A 27 16.04 -3.53 25.02
CA ARG A 27 14.77 -4.27 24.95
C ARG A 27 13.66 -3.41 24.34
N GLY A 28 13.52 -2.16 24.79
CA GLY A 28 12.54 -1.23 24.22
C GLY A 28 12.75 -0.96 22.74
N SER A 29 13.99 -0.86 22.28
CA SER A 29 14.29 -0.66 20.85
C SER A 29 14.01 -1.90 19.99
N TYR A 30 14.18 -3.11 20.55
CA TYR A 30 13.82 -4.35 19.87
C TYR A 30 12.32 -4.49 19.70
N ASP A 31 11.54 -4.21 20.76
CA ASP A 31 10.08 -4.28 20.70
C ASP A 31 9.51 -3.26 19.71
N ALA A 32 10.06 -2.04 19.66
CA ALA A 32 9.66 -1.02 18.69
C ALA A 32 9.97 -1.44 17.24
N ARG A 33 11.12 -2.07 16.98
CA ARG A 33 11.46 -2.58 15.65
C ARG A 33 10.57 -3.74 15.24
N ALA A 34 10.33 -4.70 16.14
CA ALA A 34 9.46 -5.83 15.90
C ALA A 34 8.03 -5.38 15.55
N HIS A 35 7.51 -4.38 16.28
CA HIS A 35 6.20 -3.81 16.01
C HIS A 35 6.13 -3.12 14.63
N ARG A 36 7.12 -2.29 14.28
CA ARG A 36 7.19 -1.67 12.95
C ARG A 36 7.25 -2.69 11.85
N THR A 37 8.05 -3.74 11.99
CA THR A 37 8.14 -4.83 11.02
C THR A 37 6.79 -5.54 10.87
N ALA A 38 6.08 -5.81 11.95
CA ALA A 38 4.75 -6.40 11.92
C ALA A 38 3.74 -5.49 11.22
N CYS A 39 3.76 -4.17 11.45
CA CYS A 39 2.93 -3.19 10.75
C CYS A 39 3.20 -3.20 9.24
N TYR A 40 4.45 -3.21 8.81
CA TYR A 40 4.81 -3.27 7.39
C TYR A 40 4.36 -4.57 6.73
N HIS A 41 4.59 -5.73 7.37
CA HIS A 41 4.17 -7.01 6.82
C HIS A 41 2.65 -7.11 6.64
N ALA A 42 1.87 -6.72 7.65
CA ALA A 42 0.41 -6.75 7.57
C ALA A 42 -0.12 -5.85 6.43
N ASN A 43 0.50 -4.70 6.19
CA ASN A 43 0.07 -3.79 5.13
C ASN A 43 0.62 -4.16 3.75
N LEU A 44 1.79 -4.81 3.66
CA LEU A 44 2.30 -5.37 2.40
C LEU A 44 1.36 -6.45 1.85
N GLU A 45 0.87 -7.36 2.69
CA GLU A 45 -0.14 -8.36 2.27
C GLU A 45 -1.39 -7.70 1.69
N LYS A 46 -1.86 -6.62 2.30
CA LYS A 46 -3.02 -5.86 1.80
C LYS A 46 -2.73 -5.18 0.46
N LEU A 47 -1.53 -4.61 0.28
CA LEU A 47 -1.09 -4.01 -0.98
C LEU A 47 -0.97 -5.06 -2.09
N ASP A 48 -0.40 -6.21 -1.80
CA ASP A 48 -0.29 -7.32 -2.75
C ASP A 48 -1.67 -7.81 -3.20
N SER A 49 -2.69 -7.73 -2.35
CA SER A 49 -4.07 -8.07 -2.72
C SER A 49 -4.70 -7.09 -3.72
N LEU A 50 -4.15 -5.88 -3.90
CA LEU A 50 -4.60 -4.89 -4.89
C LEU A 50 -3.99 -5.11 -6.28
N GLU A 51 -2.89 -5.82 -6.38
CA GLU A 51 -2.15 -6.03 -7.65
C GLU A 51 -3.01 -6.72 -8.73
N PRO A 52 -3.79 -7.77 -8.45
CA PRO A 52 -4.68 -8.38 -9.45
C PRO A 52 -5.70 -7.40 -10.03
N SER A 53 -6.23 -6.50 -9.21
CA SER A 53 -7.18 -5.47 -9.65
C SER A 53 -6.53 -4.48 -10.61
N THR A 54 -5.29 -4.08 -10.37
CA THR A 54 -4.53 -3.17 -11.23
C THR A 54 -4.23 -3.82 -12.58
N SER A 55 -3.85 -5.09 -12.59
CA SER A 55 -3.63 -5.86 -13.82
C SER A 55 -4.90 -5.98 -14.67
N THR A 56 -6.04 -6.25 -14.04
CA THR A 56 -7.35 -6.32 -14.71
C THR A 56 -7.72 -4.97 -15.32
N ILE A 57 -7.56 -3.87 -14.58
CA ILE A 57 -7.81 -2.51 -15.08
C ILE A 57 -6.95 -2.20 -16.29
N ASN A 58 -5.66 -2.53 -16.28
CA ASN A 58 -4.77 -2.31 -17.40
C ASN A 58 -5.20 -3.09 -18.64
N THR A 59 -5.64 -4.33 -18.48
CA THR A 59 -6.17 -5.15 -19.57
C THR A 59 -7.46 -4.54 -20.15
N GLU A 60 -8.36 -4.07 -19.30
CA GLU A 60 -9.59 -3.39 -19.74
C GLU A 60 -9.30 -2.09 -20.50
N VAL A 61 -8.31 -1.31 -20.05
CA VAL A 61 -7.87 -0.08 -20.74
C VAL A 61 -7.30 -0.40 -22.14
N GLN A 62 -6.47 -1.43 -22.26
CA GLN A 62 -5.96 -1.88 -23.56
C GLN A 62 -7.10 -2.30 -24.50
N GLN A 63 -8.10 -3.00 -23.99
CA GLN A 63 -9.27 -3.41 -24.79
C GLN A 63 -10.07 -2.20 -25.28
N ILE A 64 -10.23 -1.18 -24.44
CA ILE A 64 -10.89 0.08 -24.81
C ILE A 64 -10.12 0.78 -25.94
N GLN A 65 -8.80 0.81 -25.88
CA GLN A 65 -7.98 1.40 -26.95
C GLN A 65 -8.15 0.65 -28.26
N LEU A 66 -8.15 -0.68 -28.25
CA LEU A 66 -8.40 -1.49 -29.46
C LEU A 66 -9.80 -1.24 -30.03
N ASP A 67 -10.82 -1.14 -29.17
CA ASP A 67 -12.18 -0.84 -29.60
C ASP A 67 -12.28 0.56 -30.22
N GLN A 68 -11.56 1.56 -29.69
CA GLN A 68 -11.48 2.92 -30.26
C GLN A 68 -10.81 2.91 -31.63
N ASP A 69 -9.72 2.19 -31.81
CA ASP A 69 -9.04 2.08 -33.10
C ASP A 69 -9.96 1.48 -34.18
N VAL A 70 -10.81 0.50 -33.82
CA VAL A 70 -11.81 -0.06 -34.72
C VAL A 70 -12.91 0.96 -35.03
N ILE A 71 -13.38 1.72 -34.05
CA ILE A 71 -14.38 2.78 -34.22
C ILE A 71 -13.87 3.82 -35.21
N ASP A 72 -12.61 4.26 -35.07
CA ASP A 72 -11.97 5.25 -35.93
C ASP A 72 -11.86 4.72 -37.39
N GLN A 73 -11.59 3.44 -37.58
CA GLN A 73 -11.57 2.81 -38.90
C GLN A 73 -12.95 2.75 -39.58
N LEU A 74 -14.02 2.79 -38.80
CA LEU A 74 -15.40 2.79 -39.29
C LEU A 74 -15.95 4.20 -39.56
N GLU A 75 -15.17 5.25 -39.26
CA GLU A 75 -15.55 6.62 -39.60
C GLU A 75 -15.52 6.86 -41.11
N GLY A 76 -16.48 7.64 -41.59
CA GLY A 76 -16.54 8.03 -43.01
C GLY A 76 -17.28 7.05 -43.91
N THR A 77 -17.95 6.04 -43.38
CA THR A 77 -18.78 5.12 -44.17
C THR A 77 -20.24 5.57 -44.12
N ASP A 78 -20.87 5.67 -45.30
CA ASP A 78 -22.28 6.08 -45.44
C ASP A 78 -23.27 4.88 -45.30
N ASP A 79 -22.80 3.68 -45.02
CA ASP A 79 -23.61 2.48 -44.87
C ASP A 79 -24.30 2.47 -43.47
N ASP A 80 -25.61 2.45 -43.48
CA ASP A 80 -26.45 2.43 -42.25
C ASP A 80 -26.11 1.27 -41.30
N THR A 81 -25.75 0.10 -41.84
CA THR A 81 -25.40 -1.07 -41.03
C THR A 81 -24.08 -0.87 -40.30
N VAL A 82 -23.12 -0.23 -40.95
CA VAL A 82 -21.82 0.13 -40.37
C VAL A 82 -21.98 1.22 -39.32
N ILE A 83 -22.80 2.22 -39.58
CA ILE A 83 -23.11 3.30 -38.64
C ILE A 83 -23.76 2.72 -37.37
N GLN A 84 -24.71 1.83 -37.49
CA GLN A 84 -25.35 1.18 -36.32
C GLN A 84 -24.36 0.31 -35.53
N ARG A 85 -23.46 -0.39 -36.23
CA ARG A 85 -22.38 -1.17 -35.57
C ARG A 85 -21.43 -0.26 -34.80
N ARG A 86 -20.98 0.82 -35.41
CA ARG A 86 -20.12 1.83 -34.79
C ARG A 86 -20.77 2.42 -33.53
N ASN A 87 -22.04 2.81 -33.61
CA ASN A 87 -22.77 3.38 -32.45
C ASN A 87 -22.88 2.38 -31.30
N ARG A 88 -23.14 1.10 -31.56
CA ARG A 88 -23.14 0.05 -30.54
C ARG A 88 -21.76 -0.12 -29.89
N MET A 89 -20.69 -0.03 -30.67
CA MET A 89 -19.32 -0.11 -30.16
C MET A 89 -19.00 1.11 -29.28
N ILE A 90 -19.41 2.30 -29.67
CA ILE A 90 -19.25 3.53 -28.87
C ILE A 90 -19.97 3.41 -27.52
N ASP A 91 -21.20 2.91 -27.50
CA ASP A 91 -21.93 2.68 -26.26
C ASP A 91 -21.26 1.63 -25.37
N GLY A 92 -20.71 0.57 -25.95
CA GLY A 92 -19.92 -0.43 -25.27
C GLY A 92 -18.65 0.14 -24.63
N VAL A 93 -17.94 1.00 -25.37
CA VAL A 93 -16.73 1.69 -24.85
C VAL A 93 -17.07 2.63 -23.69
N LYS A 94 -18.17 3.39 -23.81
CA LYS A 94 -18.64 4.26 -22.70
C LYS A 94 -18.92 3.46 -21.43
N LEU A 95 -19.57 2.30 -21.56
CA LEU A 95 -19.87 1.42 -20.43
C LEU A 95 -18.57 0.88 -19.78
N LYS A 96 -17.61 0.43 -20.60
CA LYS A 96 -16.30 -0.05 -20.13
C LYS A 96 -15.53 1.06 -19.42
N LEU A 97 -15.51 2.29 -19.96
CA LEU A 97 -14.88 3.46 -19.33
C LEU A 97 -15.47 3.78 -17.97
N THR A 98 -16.80 3.73 -17.85
CA THR A 98 -17.50 3.96 -16.57
C THR A 98 -17.08 2.91 -15.54
N LYS A 99 -17.01 1.63 -15.94
CA LYS A 99 -16.54 0.55 -15.07
C LYS A 99 -15.10 0.74 -14.64
N VAL A 100 -14.19 1.01 -15.58
CA VAL A 100 -12.76 1.24 -15.29
C VAL A 100 -12.57 2.41 -14.33
N ASN A 101 -13.29 3.51 -14.53
CA ASN A 101 -13.18 4.68 -13.65
C ASN A 101 -13.69 4.35 -12.23
N LYS A 102 -14.74 3.56 -12.11
CA LYS A 102 -15.24 3.07 -10.81
C LYS A 102 -14.20 2.19 -10.13
N ASP A 103 -13.66 1.21 -10.84
CA ASP A 103 -12.65 0.27 -10.30
C ASP A 103 -11.37 1.00 -9.88
N ARG A 104 -10.94 2.02 -10.64
CA ARG A 104 -9.82 2.89 -10.26
C ARG A 104 -10.09 3.68 -8.99
N ALA A 105 -11.28 4.27 -8.87
CA ALA A 105 -11.68 5.03 -7.68
C ALA A 105 -11.73 4.13 -6.44
N GLU A 106 -12.26 2.92 -6.55
CA GLU A 106 -12.26 1.93 -5.47
C GLU A 106 -10.84 1.48 -5.08
N GLY A 107 -9.97 1.24 -6.06
CA GLY A 107 -8.57 0.89 -5.84
C GLY A 107 -7.81 2.01 -5.12
N GLN A 108 -8.01 3.26 -5.53
CA GLN A 108 -7.41 4.42 -4.88
C GLN A 108 -7.90 4.56 -3.43
N HIS A 109 -9.19 4.42 -3.20
CA HIS A 109 -9.77 4.49 -1.86
C HIS A 109 -9.20 3.40 -0.93
N ARG A 110 -9.07 2.16 -1.42
CA ARG A 110 -8.43 1.07 -0.66
C ARG A 110 -6.97 1.36 -0.36
N SER A 111 -6.22 1.90 -1.33
CA SER A 111 -4.83 2.29 -1.13
C SER A 111 -4.68 3.37 -0.05
N GLU A 112 -5.55 4.38 -0.05
CA GLU A 112 -5.59 5.43 0.96
C GLU A 112 -5.93 4.86 2.35
N GLN A 113 -6.87 3.92 2.44
CA GLN A 113 -7.18 3.23 3.69
C GLN A 113 -5.98 2.45 4.23
N ILE A 114 -5.27 1.70 3.38
CA ILE A 114 -4.08 0.94 3.77
C ILE A 114 -2.98 1.88 4.27
N GLN A 115 -2.77 3.02 3.61
CA GLN A 115 -1.80 4.03 4.06
C GLN A 115 -2.19 4.64 5.41
N ALA A 116 -3.48 4.91 5.64
CA ALA A 116 -3.98 5.42 6.91
C ALA A 116 -3.81 4.38 8.03
N GLU A 117 -4.12 3.11 7.77
CA GLU A 117 -3.92 2.02 8.72
C GLU A 117 -2.43 1.82 9.05
N LEU A 118 -1.55 1.90 8.06
CA LEU A 118 -0.10 1.83 8.28
C LEU A 118 0.39 2.98 9.14
N SER A 119 -0.04 4.21 8.84
CA SER A 119 0.32 5.40 9.63
C SER A 119 -0.17 5.29 11.06
N SER A 120 -1.40 4.80 11.27
CA SER A 120 -1.96 4.56 12.60
C SER A 120 -1.17 3.50 13.36
N CYS A 121 -0.87 2.37 12.72
CA CYS A 121 -0.08 1.29 13.30
C CYS A 121 1.32 1.76 13.71
N LEU A 122 1.99 2.56 12.88
CA LEU A 122 3.32 3.12 13.17
C LEU A 122 3.29 4.19 14.27
N SER A 123 2.19 4.93 14.42
CA SER A 123 2.04 5.97 15.44
C SER A 123 1.81 5.40 16.85
N GLU A 124 1.36 4.17 16.98
CA GLU A 124 1.19 3.47 18.26
C GLU A 124 2.54 3.09 18.90
N VAL A 125 3.62 3.18 18.16
CA VAL A 125 4.99 2.95 18.64
C VAL A 125 5.51 4.24 19.26
N LYS A 126 5.43 4.31 20.58
CA LYS A 126 6.08 5.38 21.36
C LYS A 126 7.44 4.97 21.87
#